data_8dac0dc300e68f95d24c042a347722d1
#
_entry.id   8dac0dc300e68f95d24c042a347722d1
#
_cell.length_a   1.000
_cell.length_b   1.000
_cell.length_c   1.000
_cell.angle_alpha   90.00
_cell.angle_beta   90.00
_cell.angle_gamma   90.00
#
_symmetry.space_group_name_H-M   'P 1'
#
loop_
_entity.id
_entity.type
_entity.pdbx_description
1 polymer ?
#
loop_
_entity_poly.entity_id
_entity_poly.type
_entity_poly.pdbx_seq_one_letter_code
_entity_poly.pdbx_strand_id
1 'polypeptide(L)'
;KLSKANGPLYGQLKKADEAQKSELQKQIDENNAKVKADDERRAELEKKQTEAEDKLREIMYVIPNIIDPSVPIGPDDSHNVEVQRFGDPVVPDFEIPHHVDIMQSFDGIDKDSAGRVAGMGFYYLLGDIARLHEAVLAYARDFMIDQKGFTYVIPPFMMHGNVVKGVMSFPEMEAMMYKIEDEDLYLIGTSEHTMIGRFIDQIIPEAKLPLT
;
A
#
# COMPACT_ATOMS: atom_id res chain seq x y z
N LYS A 1 28.68 22.80 17.78
CA LYS A 1 29.34 23.83 18.66
C LYS A 1 30.85 23.83 18.47
N LEU A 2 31.52 22.69 18.38
CA LEU A 2 32.98 22.57 18.19
C LEU A 2 33.46 23.13 16.85
N SER A 3 32.74 22.96 15.77
CA SER A 3 33.07 23.53 14.45
C SER A 3 33.10 25.08 14.48
N LYS A 4 32.25 25.71 15.31
CA LYS A 4 32.25 27.19 15.51
C LYS A 4 33.40 27.67 16.42
N ALA A 5 34.01 26.76 17.22
CA ALA A 5 35.11 27.10 18.12
C ALA A 5 36.43 27.40 17.37
N ASN A 6 36.59 26.82 16.17
CA ASN A 6 37.80 27.04 15.36
C ASN A 6 37.85 28.41 14.68
N GLY A 7 36.72 29.10 14.51
CA GLY A 7 36.70 30.45 13.91
C GLY A 7 37.58 31.45 14.62
N PRO A 8 37.46 31.65 15.95
CA PRO A 8 38.34 32.51 16.72
C PRO A 8 39.81 32.06 16.69
N LEU A 9 40.08 30.75 16.71
CA LEU A 9 41.43 30.20 16.67
C LEU A 9 42.13 30.49 15.34
N TYR A 10 41.44 30.39 14.22
CA TYR A 10 41.98 30.79 12.92
C TYR A 10 42.28 32.31 12.86
N GLY A 11 41.47 33.14 13.54
CA GLY A 11 41.69 34.56 13.66
C GLY A 11 42.95 34.90 14.47
N GLN A 12 43.20 34.15 15.54
CA GLN A 12 44.40 34.29 16.39
C GLN A 12 45.63 33.77 15.68
N LEU A 13 45.54 32.65 14.95
CA LEU A 13 46.67 32.05 14.20
C LEU A 13 47.32 33.04 13.21
N LYS A 14 46.49 33.90 12.60
CA LYS A 14 46.99 34.92 11.66
C LYS A 14 47.86 36.02 12.33
N LYS A 15 47.73 36.20 13.64
CA LYS A 15 48.39 37.29 14.40
C LYS A 15 49.47 36.80 15.37
N ALA A 16 49.63 35.47 15.50
CA ALA A 16 50.52 34.84 16.47
C ALA A 16 51.97 34.76 16.01
N ASP A 17 52.90 34.70 16.97
CA ASP A 17 54.32 34.36 16.72
C ASP A 17 54.50 32.85 16.43
N GLU A 18 55.71 32.46 16.06
CA GLU A 18 56.01 31.05 15.65
C GLU A 18 55.69 30.02 16.75
N ALA A 19 55.97 30.32 18.01
CA ALA A 19 55.70 29.40 19.12
C ALA A 19 54.18 29.28 19.40
N GLN A 20 53.46 30.35 19.34
CA GLN A 20 51.98 30.42 19.51
C GLN A 20 51.23 29.77 18.33
N LYS A 21 51.77 29.91 17.12
CA LYS A 21 51.20 29.25 15.94
C LYS A 21 51.17 27.72 16.06
N SER A 22 52.23 27.12 16.56
CA SER A 22 52.32 25.68 16.75
C SER A 22 51.24 25.18 17.72
N GLU A 23 51.02 25.85 18.83
CA GLU A 23 50.02 25.48 19.84
C GLU A 23 48.59 25.69 19.33
N LEU A 24 48.31 26.82 18.67
CA LEU A 24 47.01 27.08 18.07
C LEU A 24 46.66 26.09 16.95
N GLN A 25 47.64 25.73 16.12
CA GLN A 25 47.45 24.73 15.08
C GLN A 25 47.08 23.37 15.69
N LYS A 26 47.80 22.93 16.75
CA LYS A 26 47.47 21.71 17.47
C LYS A 26 46.06 21.71 18.04
N GLN A 27 45.61 22.81 18.63
CA GLN A 27 44.24 22.92 19.11
C GLN A 27 43.22 22.86 18.00
N ILE A 28 43.47 23.45 16.85
CA ILE A 28 42.62 23.39 15.67
C ILE A 28 42.54 21.92 15.17
N ASP A 29 43.66 21.23 15.08
CA ASP A 29 43.73 19.84 14.62
C ASP A 29 43.04 18.91 15.59
N GLU A 30 43.16 19.10 16.90
CA GLU A 30 42.43 18.36 17.93
C GLU A 30 40.93 18.58 17.83
N ASN A 31 40.47 19.85 17.61
CA ASN A 31 39.08 20.16 17.42
C ASN A 31 38.53 19.55 16.13
N ASN A 32 39.30 19.61 15.05
CA ASN A 32 38.90 18.98 13.77
C ASN A 32 38.80 17.46 13.91
N ALA A 33 39.71 16.80 14.61
CA ALA A 33 39.67 15.37 14.90
C ALA A 33 38.41 15.01 15.71
N LYS A 34 38.08 15.83 16.73
CA LYS A 34 36.84 15.64 17.51
C LYS A 34 35.58 15.84 16.66
N VAL A 35 35.54 16.87 15.82
CA VAL A 35 34.40 17.11 14.89
C VAL A 35 34.23 15.91 13.97
N LYS A 36 35.33 15.41 13.38
CA LYS A 36 35.27 14.25 12.50
C LYS A 36 34.75 12.99 13.21
N ALA A 37 35.24 12.73 14.43
CA ALA A 37 34.78 11.61 15.25
C ALA A 37 33.29 11.75 15.64
N ASP A 38 32.83 12.96 15.95
CA ASP A 38 31.42 13.23 16.24
C ASP A 38 30.54 13.03 14.99
N ASP A 39 31.00 13.48 13.81
CA ASP A 39 30.27 13.29 12.55
C ASP A 39 30.18 11.80 12.17
N GLU A 40 31.28 11.03 12.33
CA GLU A 40 31.27 9.58 12.11
C GLU A 40 30.33 8.88 13.10
N ARG A 41 30.37 9.26 14.36
CA ARG A 41 29.47 8.74 15.40
C ARG A 41 28.01 9.07 15.12
N ARG A 42 27.76 10.29 14.66
CA ARG A 42 26.41 10.73 14.28
C ARG A 42 25.87 9.92 13.10
N ALA A 43 26.68 9.73 12.05
CA ALA A 43 26.29 8.93 10.89
C ALA A 43 25.97 7.47 11.28
N GLU A 44 26.78 6.87 12.20
CA GLU A 44 26.52 5.53 12.73
C GLU A 44 25.18 5.46 13.51
N LEU A 45 24.91 6.48 14.33
CA LEU A 45 23.66 6.53 15.11
C LEU A 45 22.44 6.78 14.22
N GLU A 46 22.54 7.65 13.23
CA GLU A 46 21.48 7.89 12.24
C GLU A 46 21.16 6.59 11.47
N LYS A 47 22.18 5.83 11.07
CA LYS A 47 21.97 4.53 10.43
C LYS A 47 21.25 3.53 11.35
N LYS A 48 21.69 3.41 12.61
CA LYS A 48 21.03 2.53 13.60
C LYS A 48 19.60 2.96 13.90
N GLN A 49 19.34 4.25 13.90
CA GLN A 49 17.99 4.79 14.08
C GLN A 49 17.09 4.36 12.92
N THR A 50 17.53 4.56 11.67
CA THR A 50 16.76 4.15 10.50
C THR A 50 16.49 2.64 10.50
N GLU A 51 17.51 1.81 10.78
CA GLU A 51 17.36 0.35 10.87
C GLU A 51 16.33 -0.05 11.96
N ALA A 52 16.33 0.65 13.11
CA ALA A 52 15.39 0.39 14.19
C ALA A 52 13.96 0.82 13.85
N GLU A 53 13.81 1.97 13.18
CA GLU A 53 12.51 2.49 12.72
C GLU A 53 11.90 1.58 11.65
N ASP A 54 12.70 1.10 10.69
CA ASP A 54 12.25 0.15 9.67
C ASP A 54 11.79 -1.16 10.30
N LYS A 55 12.58 -1.71 11.22
CA LYS A 55 12.23 -2.94 11.95
C LYS A 55 10.97 -2.77 12.80
N LEU A 56 10.82 -1.62 13.47
CA LEU A 56 9.61 -1.30 14.21
C LEU A 56 8.39 -1.28 13.29
N ARG A 57 8.51 -0.66 12.12
CA ARG A 57 7.45 -0.59 11.12
C ARG A 57 7.05 -1.99 10.63
N GLU A 58 8.00 -2.85 10.32
CA GLU A 58 7.75 -4.23 9.92
C GLU A 58 6.99 -5.01 11.01
N ILE A 59 7.37 -4.87 12.27
CA ILE A 59 6.67 -5.50 13.39
C ILE A 59 5.24 -4.95 13.52
N MET A 60 5.06 -3.63 13.40
CA MET A 60 3.74 -3.00 13.51
C MET A 60 2.77 -3.47 12.42
N TYR A 61 3.26 -3.78 11.22
CA TYR A 61 2.41 -4.29 10.14
C TYR A 61 1.82 -5.68 10.41
N VAL A 62 2.43 -6.49 11.27
CA VAL A 62 1.95 -7.85 11.57
C VAL A 62 1.20 -7.96 12.90
N ILE A 63 1.09 -6.86 13.64
CA ILE A 63 0.30 -6.84 14.89
C ILE A 63 -1.19 -6.80 14.53
N PRO A 64 -1.99 -7.80 14.92
CA PRO A 64 -3.43 -7.81 14.69
C PRO A 64 -4.12 -6.61 15.33
N ASN A 65 -5.19 -6.12 14.71
CA ASN A 65 -6.03 -5.09 15.32
C ASN A 65 -6.85 -5.65 16.49
N ILE A 66 -7.35 -4.75 17.34
CA ILE A 66 -8.25 -5.11 18.44
C ILE A 66 -9.59 -5.54 17.83
N ILE A 67 -10.04 -6.73 18.23
CA ILE A 67 -11.32 -7.31 17.80
C ILE A 67 -12.41 -6.82 18.73
N ASP A 68 -13.57 -6.41 18.18
CA ASP A 68 -14.74 -6.08 18.99
C ASP A 68 -15.22 -7.28 19.80
N PRO A 69 -15.61 -7.12 21.08
CA PRO A 69 -16.05 -8.22 21.94
C PRO A 69 -17.28 -8.99 21.41
N SER A 70 -18.07 -8.40 20.51
CA SER A 70 -19.22 -9.07 19.89
C SER A 70 -18.84 -10.07 18.78
N VAL A 71 -17.59 -10.03 18.30
CA VAL A 71 -17.12 -10.94 17.25
C VAL A 71 -16.89 -12.34 17.83
N PRO A 72 -17.49 -13.40 17.29
CA PRO A 72 -17.26 -14.77 17.73
C PRO A 72 -15.77 -15.16 17.58
N ILE A 73 -15.25 -15.86 18.58
CA ILE A 73 -13.90 -16.41 18.51
C ILE A 73 -13.97 -17.82 17.96
N GLY A 74 -13.25 -18.08 16.89
CA GLY A 74 -13.18 -19.40 16.23
C GLY A 74 -11.97 -19.51 15.33
N PRO A 75 -11.57 -20.73 14.92
CA PRO A 75 -10.43 -20.98 14.06
C PRO A 75 -10.67 -20.58 12.59
N ASP A 76 -11.93 -20.51 12.14
CA ASP A 76 -12.32 -20.20 10.76
C ASP A 76 -13.78 -19.69 10.69
N ASP A 77 -14.25 -19.43 9.48
CA ASP A 77 -15.57 -18.87 9.18
C ASP A 77 -16.75 -19.81 9.51
N SER A 78 -16.52 -21.10 9.75
CA SER A 78 -17.56 -22.03 10.24
C SER A 78 -18.10 -21.66 11.62
N HIS A 79 -17.36 -20.82 12.36
CA HIS A 79 -17.75 -20.31 13.67
C HIS A 79 -18.50 -18.97 13.61
N ASN A 80 -18.72 -18.43 12.39
CA ASN A 80 -19.54 -17.22 12.25
C ASN A 80 -20.97 -17.47 12.69
N VAL A 81 -21.54 -16.49 13.38
CA VAL A 81 -22.91 -16.53 13.85
C VAL A 81 -23.77 -15.62 13.00
N GLU A 82 -24.84 -16.19 12.43
CA GLU A 82 -25.84 -15.38 11.70
C GLU A 82 -26.51 -14.41 12.69
N VAL A 83 -26.35 -13.10 12.46
CA VAL A 83 -26.91 -12.06 13.33
C VAL A 83 -28.21 -11.49 12.80
N GLN A 84 -28.48 -11.60 11.51
CA GLN A 84 -29.69 -11.09 10.89
C GLN A 84 -29.98 -11.77 9.56
N ARG A 85 -31.27 -12.02 9.27
CA ARG A 85 -31.75 -12.58 8.02
C ARG A 85 -32.82 -11.66 7.41
N PHE A 86 -32.78 -11.46 6.10
CA PHE A 86 -33.74 -10.68 5.35
C PHE A 86 -34.42 -11.55 4.30
N GLY A 87 -35.72 -11.80 4.47
CA GLY A 87 -36.54 -12.62 3.59
C GLY A 87 -36.19 -14.11 3.65
N ASP A 88 -36.95 -14.90 2.94
CA ASP A 88 -36.73 -16.33 2.78
C ASP A 88 -36.20 -16.62 1.38
N PRO A 89 -35.22 -17.55 1.22
CA PRO A 89 -34.73 -17.92 -0.09
C PRO A 89 -35.83 -18.62 -0.89
N VAL A 90 -36.04 -18.16 -2.11
CA VAL A 90 -36.92 -18.89 -3.07
C VAL A 90 -36.07 -19.94 -3.76
N VAL A 91 -36.29 -21.20 -3.39
CA VAL A 91 -35.62 -22.32 -4.04
C VAL A 91 -36.57 -22.86 -5.11
N PRO A 92 -36.20 -22.75 -6.42
CA PRO A 92 -37.03 -23.29 -7.49
C PRO A 92 -37.08 -24.83 -7.42
N ASP A 93 -38.11 -25.37 -8.01
CA ASP A 93 -38.35 -26.84 -8.10
C ASP A 93 -37.62 -27.53 -9.28
N PHE A 94 -36.75 -26.77 -9.94
CA PHE A 94 -35.88 -27.26 -11.03
C PHE A 94 -34.40 -27.02 -10.70
N GLU A 95 -33.54 -27.81 -11.31
CA GLU A 95 -32.09 -27.65 -11.18
C GLU A 95 -31.63 -26.36 -11.88
N ILE A 96 -30.96 -25.51 -11.13
CA ILE A 96 -30.37 -24.26 -11.66
C ILE A 96 -29.02 -24.62 -12.29
N PRO A 97 -28.83 -24.44 -13.61
CA PRO A 97 -27.54 -24.69 -14.24
C PRO A 97 -26.46 -23.72 -13.71
N HIS A 98 -25.22 -24.22 -13.66
CA HIS A 98 -24.11 -23.36 -13.32
C HIS A 98 -23.94 -22.21 -14.34
N HIS A 99 -23.56 -21.02 -13.89
CA HIS A 99 -23.46 -19.85 -14.77
C HIS A 99 -22.53 -20.04 -15.96
N VAL A 100 -21.45 -20.82 -15.82
CA VAL A 100 -20.55 -21.15 -16.94
C VAL A 100 -21.25 -22.00 -17.99
N ASP A 101 -22.08 -22.97 -17.58
CA ASP A 101 -22.82 -23.83 -18.49
C ASP A 101 -23.87 -23.01 -19.29
N ILE A 102 -24.49 -22.05 -18.63
CA ILE A 102 -25.38 -21.08 -19.30
C ILE A 102 -24.60 -20.26 -20.33
N MET A 103 -23.44 -19.71 -19.97
CA MET A 103 -22.61 -18.95 -20.91
C MET A 103 -22.13 -19.80 -22.08
N GLN A 104 -21.79 -21.06 -21.85
CA GLN A 104 -21.39 -22.02 -22.91
C GLN A 104 -22.55 -22.31 -23.85
N SER A 105 -23.78 -22.46 -23.37
CA SER A 105 -24.95 -22.68 -24.21
C SER A 105 -25.26 -21.55 -25.18
N PHE A 106 -24.70 -20.37 -24.95
CA PHE A 106 -24.76 -19.20 -25.84
C PHE A 106 -23.47 -18.95 -26.61
N ASP A 107 -22.52 -19.89 -26.61
CA ASP A 107 -21.16 -19.71 -27.16
C ASP A 107 -20.48 -18.44 -26.62
N GLY A 108 -20.82 -18.04 -25.39
CA GLY A 108 -20.48 -16.74 -24.80
C GLY A 108 -19.23 -16.74 -23.92
N ILE A 109 -18.56 -17.88 -23.73
CA ILE A 109 -17.34 -17.99 -22.93
C ILE A 109 -16.35 -18.97 -23.57
N ASP A 110 -15.06 -18.56 -23.65
CA ASP A 110 -13.97 -19.43 -24.08
C ASP A 110 -12.87 -19.46 -23.01
N LYS A 111 -12.84 -20.54 -22.27
CA LYS A 111 -11.85 -20.81 -21.20
C LYS A 111 -10.61 -21.51 -21.77
N ASP A 112 -10.77 -22.32 -22.80
CA ASP A 112 -9.68 -23.11 -23.37
C ASP A 112 -8.64 -22.23 -24.07
N SER A 113 -9.10 -21.29 -24.88
CA SER A 113 -8.21 -20.32 -25.49
C SER A 113 -7.55 -19.39 -24.45
N ALA A 114 -8.30 -18.96 -23.46
CA ALA A 114 -7.75 -18.15 -22.38
C ALA A 114 -6.68 -18.91 -21.57
N GLY A 115 -6.90 -20.19 -21.30
CA GLY A 115 -5.93 -21.07 -20.66
C GLY A 115 -4.61 -21.18 -21.43
N ARG A 116 -4.67 -21.21 -22.78
CA ARG A 116 -3.47 -21.23 -23.63
C ARG A 116 -2.73 -19.89 -23.65
N VAL A 117 -3.44 -18.79 -23.50
CA VAL A 117 -2.88 -17.43 -23.61
C VAL A 117 -2.34 -16.91 -22.26
N ALA A 118 -3.10 -17.11 -21.18
CA ALA A 118 -2.83 -16.48 -19.89
C ALA A 118 -2.81 -17.46 -18.71
N GLY A 119 -3.17 -18.71 -18.93
CA GLY A 119 -3.22 -19.72 -17.88
C GLY A 119 -4.64 -19.98 -17.34
N MET A 120 -4.73 -20.94 -16.42
CA MET A 120 -6.00 -21.31 -15.80
C MET A 120 -6.55 -20.14 -14.94
N GLY A 121 -7.86 -19.99 -14.97
CA GLY A 121 -8.56 -18.92 -14.25
C GLY A 121 -8.91 -17.70 -15.11
N PHE A 122 -8.31 -17.58 -16.30
CA PHE A 122 -8.70 -16.57 -17.29
C PHE A 122 -9.82 -17.06 -18.21
N TYR A 123 -10.52 -16.14 -18.83
CA TYR A 123 -11.61 -16.41 -19.77
C TYR A 123 -11.79 -15.28 -20.79
N TYR A 124 -12.31 -15.62 -21.96
CA TYR A 124 -12.88 -14.65 -22.89
C TYR A 124 -14.40 -14.68 -22.74
N LEU A 125 -15.01 -13.50 -22.67
CA LEU A 125 -16.46 -13.36 -22.89
C LEU A 125 -16.69 -12.99 -24.33
N LEU A 126 -17.69 -13.60 -24.98
CA LEU A 126 -17.94 -13.47 -26.40
C LEU A 126 -19.39 -13.06 -26.66
N GLY A 127 -19.61 -12.41 -27.81
CA GLY A 127 -20.93 -12.11 -28.34
C GLY A 127 -21.85 -11.39 -27.35
N ASP A 128 -23.06 -11.90 -27.22
CA ASP A 128 -24.09 -11.29 -26.39
C ASP A 128 -23.81 -11.42 -24.88
N ILE A 129 -23.06 -12.43 -24.45
CA ILE A 129 -22.61 -12.53 -23.05
C ILE A 129 -21.65 -11.40 -22.70
N ALA A 130 -20.69 -11.06 -23.59
CA ALA A 130 -19.83 -9.91 -23.40
C ALA A 130 -20.62 -8.59 -23.33
N ARG A 131 -21.60 -8.42 -24.23
CA ARG A 131 -22.49 -7.24 -24.23
C ARG A 131 -23.33 -7.16 -22.96
N LEU A 132 -23.85 -8.28 -22.47
CA LEU A 132 -24.61 -8.34 -21.23
C LEU A 132 -23.74 -7.96 -20.03
N HIS A 133 -22.50 -8.44 -19.97
CA HIS A 133 -21.53 -8.05 -18.93
C HIS A 133 -21.32 -6.54 -18.91
N GLU A 134 -21.02 -5.92 -20.05
CA GLU A 134 -20.87 -4.47 -20.14
C GLU A 134 -22.15 -3.70 -19.79
N ALA A 135 -23.31 -4.23 -20.17
CA ALA A 135 -24.61 -3.60 -19.83
C ALA A 135 -24.86 -3.60 -18.33
N VAL A 136 -24.51 -4.69 -17.60
CA VAL A 136 -24.63 -4.74 -16.14
C VAL A 136 -23.70 -3.75 -15.47
N LEU A 137 -22.44 -3.64 -15.93
CA LEU A 137 -21.49 -2.66 -15.41
C LEU A 137 -21.94 -1.22 -15.67
N ALA A 138 -22.46 -0.94 -16.89
CA ALA A 138 -23.00 0.37 -17.23
C ALA A 138 -24.20 0.73 -16.35
N TYR A 139 -25.13 -0.21 -16.16
CA TYR A 139 -26.28 0.00 -15.28
C TYR A 139 -25.87 0.29 -13.84
N ALA A 140 -24.94 -0.49 -13.28
CA ALA A 140 -24.44 -0.30 -11.92
C ALA A 140 -23.78 1.09 -11.76
N ARG A 141 -22.93 1.48 -12.72
CA ARG A 141 -22.30 2.80 -12.74
C ARG A 141 -23.33 3.91 -12.76
N ASP A 142 -24.26 3.88 -13.70
CA ASP A 142 -25.24 4.93 -13.90
C ASP A 142 -26.21 5.01 -12.69
N PHE A 143 -26.59 3.86 -12.13
CA PHE A 143 -27.39 3.82 -10.89
C PHE A 143 -26.67 4.46 -9.70
N MET A 144 -25.40 4.16 -9.51
CA MET A 144 -24.63 4.73 -8.39
C MET A 144 -24.41 6.24 -8.57
N ILE A 145 -24.14 6.71 -9.79
CA ILE A 145 -23.95 8.14 -10.07
C ILE A 145 -25.29 8.88 -10.00
N ASP A 146 -26.27 8.47 -10.80
CA ASP A 146 -27.47 9.28 -11.04
C ASP A 146 -28.50 9.17 -9.93
N GLN A 147 -28.60 8.00 -9.28
CA GLN A 147 -29.60 7.76 -8.24
C GLN A 147 -29.04 7.82 -6.82
N LYS A 148 -27.78 7.50 -6.62
CA LYS A 148 -27.13 7.49 -5.30
C LYS A 148 -26.19 8.67 -5.07
N GLY A 149 -25.85 9.46 -6.10
CA GLY A 149 -25.00 10.63 -6.01
C GLY A 149 -23.53 10.35 -5.76
N PHE A 150 -23.07 9.14 -6.08
CA PHE A 150 -21.65 8.80 -5.92
C PHE A 150 -20.77 9.47 -6.99
N THR A 151 -19.55 9.80 -6.61
CA THR A 151 -18.54 10.31 -7.53
C THR A 151 -17.87 9.14 -8.23
N TYR A 152 -17.97 9.07 -9.56
CA TYR A 152 -17.27 8.05 -10.34
C TYR A 152 -15.77 8.36 -10.44
N VAL A 153 -14.93 7.38 -10.11
CA VAL A 153 -13.48 7.50 -10.17
C VAL A 153 -12.90 6.35 -10.98
N ILE A 154 -12.00 6.67 -11.91
CA ILE A 154 -11.14 5.70 -12.59
C ILE A 154 -9.75 5.81 -11.96
N PRO A 155 -9.34 4.84 -11.14
CA PRO A 155 -8.06 4.88 -10.46
C PRO A 155 -6.91 4.44 -11.39
N PRO A 156 -5.64 4.71 -11.03
CA PRO A 156 -4.49 4.05 -11.65
C PRO A 156 -4.58 2.53 -11.52
N PHE A 157 -4.19 1.82 -12.57
CA PHE A 157 -4.19 0.34 -12.57
C PHE A 157 -2.93 -0.28 -11.96
N MET A 158 -2.00 0.56 -11.54
CA MET A 158 -0.77 0.17 -10.84
C MET A 158 -0.55 1.10 -9.65
N MET A 159 0.16 0.61 -8.64
CA MET A 159 0.49 1.37 -7.43
C MET A 159 1.84 0.96 -6.87
N HIS A 160 2.44 1.83 -6.08
CA HIS A 160 3.69 1.54 -5.36
C HIS A 160 3.48 0.58 -4.18
N GLY A 161 4.54 -0.14 -3.79
CA GLY A 161 4.51 -1.10 -2.69
C GLY A 161 4.12 -0.50 -1.33
N ASN A 162 4.43 0.78 -1.08
CA ASN A 162 4.01 1.45 0.15
C ASN A 162 2.48 1.61 0.25
N VAL A 163 1.79 1.80 -0.88
CA VAL A 163 0.32 1.84 -0.93
C VAL A 163 -0.25 0.47 -0.60
N VAL A 164 0.31 -0.58 -1.22
CA VAL A 164 -0.13 -1.97 -0.98
C VAL A 164 0.00 -2.34 0.49
N LYS A 165 1.16 -2.04 1.11
CA LYS A 165 1.42 -2.32 2.53
C LYS A 165 0.49 -1.57 3.50
N GLY A 166 -0.17 -0.53 3.06
CA GLY A 166 -1.17 0.20 3.83
C GLY A 166 -2.52 -0.52 3.95
N VAL A 167 -2.77 -1.54 3.11
CA VAL A 167 -4.08 -2.22 3.01
C VAL A 167 -4.00 -3.73 3.14
N MET A 168 -2.83 -4.34 2.95
CA MET A 168 -2.61 -5.79 3.12
C MET A 168 -1.23 -6.10 3.67
N SER A 169 -1.08 -7.28 4.24
CA SER A 169 0.22 -7.75 4.73
C SER A 169 1.18 -8.06 3.58
N PHE A 170 2.48 -8.00 3.86
CA PHE A 170 3.50 -8.30 2.85
C PHE A 170 3.41 -9.73 2.28
N PRO A 171 3.18 -10.79 3.08
CA PRO A 171 2.98 -12.14 2.54
C PRO A 171 1.77 -12.26 1.61
N GLU A 172 0.66 -11.59 1.93
CA GLU A 172 -0.53 -11.56 1.07
C GLU A 172 -0.25 -10.82 -0.24
N MET A 173 0.47 -9.70 -0.16
CA MET A 173 0.89 -8.95 -1.33
C MET A 173 1.71 -9.80 -2.30
N GLU A 174 2.72 -10.52 -1.81
CA GLU A 174 3.56 -11.38 -2.65
C GLU A 174 2.79 -12.57 -3.24
N ALA A 175 1.83 -13.12 -2.51
CA ALA A 175 1.04 -14.27 -2.96
C ALA A 175 -0.05 -13.91 -3.96
N MET A 176 -0.60 -12.70 -3.91
CA MET A 176 -1.84 -12.33 -4.61
C MET A 176 -1.65 -11.28 -5.71
N MET A 177 -0.53 -10.56 -5.73
CA MET A 177 -0.36 -9.43 -6.64
C MET A 177 0.74 -9.67 -7.67
N TYR A 178 0.49 -9.21 -8.88
CA TYR A 178 1.51 -9.16 -9.92
C TYR A 178 2.40 -7.94 -9.74
N LYS A 179 3.70 -8.18 -9.62
CA LYS A 179 4.73 -7.13 -9.58
C LYS A 179 5.34 -6.94 -10.96
N ILE A 180 5.60 -5.70 -11.35
CA ILE A 180 6.39 -5.39 -12.54
C ILE A 180 7.88 -5.62 -12.20
N GLU A 181 8.57 -6.39 -13.03
CA GLU A 181 9.99 -6.68 -12.85
C GLU A 181 10.82 -5.39 -12.91
N ASP A 182 11.79 -5.27 -12.00
CA ASP A 182 12.69 -4.13 -11.85
C ASP A 182 12.02 -2.78 -11.48
N GLU A 183 10.73 -2.79 -11.18
CA GLU A 183 9.97 -1.60 -10.80
C GLU A 183 9.33 -1.76 -9.41
N ASP A 184 9.13 -0.64 -8.69
CA ASP A 184 8.27 -0.62 -7.50
C ASP A 184 6.82 -0.37 -7.89
N LEU A 185 6.29 -1.23 -8.78
CA LEU A 185 4.93 -1.15 -9.28
C LEU A 185 4.25 -2.52 -9.20
N TYR A 186 3.00 -2.50 -8.75
CA TYR A 186 2.13 -3.66 -8.61
C TYR A 186 0.82 -3.41 -9.35
N LEU A 187 0.32 -4.41 -10.09
CA LEU A 187 -1.02 -4.35 -10.68
C LEU A 187 -2.07 -4.38 -9.57
N ILE A 188 -3.13 -3.60 -9.72
CA ILE A 188 -4.23 -3.63 -8.75
C ILE A 188 -5.06 -4.91 -8.90
N GLY A 189 -5.45 -5.51 -7.78
CA GLY A 189 -6.48 -6.55 -7.73
C GLY A 189 -7.88 -5.97 -7.54
N THR A 190 -7.95 -4.81 -6.91
CA THR A 190 -9.18 -4.04 -6.66
C THR A 190 -8.87 -2.54 -6.65
N SER A 191 -9.86 -1.70 -6.95
CA SER A 191 -9.74 -0.24 -6.90
C SER A 191 -9.57 0.30 -5.47
N GLU A 192 -9.97 -0.45 -4.46
CA GLU A 192 -9.92 -0.06 -3.04
C GLU A 192 -8.52 0.41 -2.62
N HIS A 193 -7.49 -0.35 -2.98
CA HIS A 193 -6.12 -0.04 -2.59
C HIS A 193 -5.65 1.33 -3.12
N THR A 194 -5.90 1.60 -4.40
CA THR A 194 -5.53 2.89 -5.01
C THR A 194 -6.41 4.03 -4.52
N MET A 195 -7.67 3.76 -4.20
CA MET A 195 -8.57 4.75 -3.62
C MET A 195 -8.14 5.15 -2.20
N ILE A 196 -7.73 4.21 -1.36
CA ILE A 196 -7.13 4.50 -0.04
C ILE A 196 -5.80 5.23 -0.23
N GLY A 197 -4.96 4.77 -1.15
CA GLY A 197 -3.67 5.39 -1.48
C GLY A 197 -3.77 6.85 -1.92
N ARG A 198 -4.91 7.25 -2.50
CA ARG A 198 -5.19 8.65 -2.87
C ARG A 198 -5.09 9.61 -1.68
N PHE A 199 -5.28 9.13 -0.47
CA PHE A 199 -5.34 9.95 0.75
C PHE A 199 -4.12 9.77 1.67
N ILE A 200 -3.06 9.08 1.21
CA ILE A 200 -1.81 8.95 1.98
C ILE A 200 -1.27 10.35 2.33
N ASP A 201 -0.88 10.52 3.59
CA ASP A 201 -0.32 11.75 4.15
C ASP A 201 -1.20 13.01 3.96
N GLN A 202 -2.53 12.82 3.83
CA GLN A 202 -3.48 13.91 3.68
C GLN A 202 -4.42 13.99 4.87
N ILE A 203 -4.74 15.22 5.27
CA ILE A 203 -5.85 15.51 6.19
C ILE A 203 -7.05 15.91 5.34
N ILE A 204 -8.10 15.09 5.37
CA ILE A 204 -9.33 15.34 4.62
C ILE A 204 -10.17 16.37 5.41
N PRO A 205 -10.54 17.52 4.81
CA PRO A 205 -11.42 18.47 5.48
C PRO A 205 -12.78 17.83 5.80
N GLU A 206 -13.31 18.08 7.00
CA GLU A 206 -14.60 17.56 7.46
C GLU A 206 -15.75 17.83 6.47
N ALA A 207 -15.75 19.02 5.85
CA ALA A 207 -16.75 19.40 4.86
C ALA A 207 -16.78 18.53 3.59
N LYS A 208 -15.78 17.67 3.38
CA LYS A 208 -15.71 16.70 2.27
C LYS A 208 -16.16 15.30 2.68
N LEU A 209 -16.55 15.12 3.92
CA LEU A 209 -16.99 13.83 4.44
C LEU A 209 -18.54 13.78 4.56
N PRO A 210 -19.14 12.60 4.34
CA PRO A 210 -18.51 11.39 3.81
C PRO A 210 -18.08 11.55 2.35
N LEU A 211 -17.04 10.82 1.97
CA LEU A 211 -16.64 10.71 0.56
C LEU A 211 -17.57 9.69 -0.11
N THR A 212 -18.34 10.15 -1.06
CA THR A 212 -19.30 9.35 -1.84
C THR A 212 -18.99 9.41 -3.33
#